data_88a92475e9c524942daebf2fc1ac2451
#
_entry.id   88a92475e9c524942daebf2fc1ac2451
#
_cell.length_a   1.000
_cell.length_b   1.000
_cell.length_c   1.000
_cell.angle_alpha   90.00
_cell.angle_beta   90.00
_cell.angle_gamma   90.00
#
_symmetry.space_group_name_H-M   'P 1'
#
loop_
_entity.id
_entity.type
_entity.pdbx_description
1 polymer ?
#
loop_
_entity_poly.entity_id
_entity_poly.type
_entity_poly.pdbx_seq_one_letter_code
_entity_poly.pdbx_strand_id
1 'polypeptide(L)'
;SYPTVYLHPNAHASYYPGALPLTMKLLFDDSGRILGAQAIGIDGVDKRIDVIATVLRLKGTVADLTELELAYAPPYSSAKDPVNMIGFAAENILAGLTDVFTYEQLPSFDRSQSILLDVRTEAEFANGHLPGALNIPVDDLRQRLGELNKDKLILAYCQVGLRGYIASRILAQHGFRVKNMTGGYKTASVQLPNKPAAPCGIEIDTETQTVREVKAEQKKNYRSLNACGLSCPGPLMKVKTTLDDMDEEEILEITAADPGFSD
;
A
#
# COMPACT_ATOMS: atom_id res chain seq x y z
N SER A 1 3.80 22.10 -8.32
CA SER A 1 3.12 20.78 -8.24
C SER A 1 2.03 20.88 -7.17
N TYR A 2 0.93 20.18 -7.37
CA TYR A 2 -0.16 20.13 -6.39
C TYR A 2 0.11 19.03 -5.34
N PRO A 3 -0.33 19.21 -4.09
CA PRO A 3 -0.33 18.16 -3.10
C PRO A 3 -1.06 16.91 -3.62
N THR A 4 -0.46 15.77 -3.38
CA THR A 4 -0.96 14.48 -3.87
C THR A 4 -0.92 13.48 -2.74
N VAL A 5 -1.98 12.70 -2.57
CA VAL A 5 -2.04 11.60 -1.62
C VAL A 5 -2.43 10.30 -2.31
N TYR A 6 -1.76 9.21 -1.94
CA TYR A 6 -2.12 7.85 -2.33
C TYR A 6 -2.63 7.09 -1.11
N LEU A 7 -3.62 6.24 -1.33
CA LEU A 7 -4.20 5.37 -0.32
C LEU A 7 -4.39 3.97 -0.90
N HIS A 8 -4.15 2.93 -0.08
CA HIS A 8 -4.36 1.53 -0.46
C HIS A 8 -5.33 0.86 0.53
N PRO A 9 -6.62 1.19 0.51
CA PRO A 9 -7.63 0.57 1.35
C PRO A 9 -8.11 -0.75 0.74
N ASN A 10 -8.94 -1.48 1.49
CA ASN A 10 -9.78 -2.54 0.93
C ASN A 10 -11.13 -1.97 0.46
N ALA A 11 -11.78 -2.67 -0.48
CA ALA A 11 -13.09 -2.32 -1.01
C ALA A 11 -14.18 -2.28 0.07
N HIS A 12 -14.08 -3.17 1.06
CA HIS A 12 -14.95 -3.25 2.24
C HIS A 12 -14.17 -3.72 3.46
N ALA A 13 -14.85 -3.95 4.58
CA ALA A 13 -14.24 -4.37 5.84
C ALA A 13 -13.40 -5.64 5.65
N SER A 14 -12.11 -5.58 6.03
CA SER A 14 -11.15 -6.67 5.80
C SER A 14 -11.47 -7.96 6.54
N TYR A 15 -12.24 -7.88 7.64
CA TYR A 15 -12.71 -9.05 8.38
C TYR A 15 -13.91 -9.74 7.72
N TYR A 16 -14.53 -9.12 6.71
CA TYR A 16 -15.59 -9.74 5.92
C TYR A 16 -15.01 -10.42 4.68
N PRO A 17 -15.44 -11.67 4.35
CA PRO A 17 -14.86 -12.42 3.24
C PRO A 17 -14.97 -11.71 1.90
N GLY A 18 -13.92 -11.82 1.08
CA GLY A 18 -13.90 -11.28 -0.28
C GLY A 18 -13.43 -9.82 -0.38
N ALA A 19 -12.89 -9.23 0.69
CA ALA A 19 -12.32 -7.89 0.63
C ALA A 19 -11.13 -7.84 -0.33
N LEU A 20 -11.22 -6.99 -1.36
CA LEU A 20 -10.18 -6.80 -2.37
C LEU A 20 -9.52 -5.42 -2.22
N PRO A 21 -8.21 -5.32 -2.49
CA PRO A 21 -7.50 -4.06 -2.35
C PRO A 21 -7.91 -3.05 -3.43
N LEU A 22 -7.99 -1.78 -3.03
CA LEU A 22 -8.07 -0.62 -3.90
C LEU A 22 -6.75 0.16 -3.87
N THR A 23 -6.49 0.93 -4.91
CA THR A 23 -5.50 2.00 -4.91
C THR A 23 -6.19 3.27 -5.34
N MET A 24 -6.08 4.31 -4.53
CA MET A 24 -6.67 5.61 -4.78
C MET A 24 -5.59 6.70 -4.78
N LYS A 25 -5.77 7.69 -5.62
CA LYS A 25 -4.96 8.90 -5.70
C LYS A 25 -5.88 10.12 -5.68
N LEU A 26 -5.55 11.11 -4.87
CA LEU A 26 -6.25 12.40 -4.81
C LEU A 26 -5.26 13.53 -5.02
N LEU A 27 -5.65 14.50 -5.85
CA LEU A 27 -4.93 15.76 -6.06
C LEU A 27 -5.82 16.89 -5.54
N PHE A 28 -5.20 17.84 -4.83
CA PHE A 28 -5.89 19.00 -4.28
C PHE A 28 -4.94 20.21 -4.25
N ASP A 29 -5.47 21.40 -4.06
CA ASP A 29 -4.67 22.62 -3.90
C ASP A 29 -4.47 22.97 -2.41
N ASP A 30 -3.67 24.02 -2.15
CA ASP A 30 -3.34 24.46 -0.78
C ASP A 30 -4.57 24.98 0.00
N SER A 31 -5.68 25.26 -0.68
CA SER A 31 -6.96 25.59 -0.03
C SER A 31 -7.80 24.35 0.29
N GLY A 32 -7.32 23.17 -0.07
CA GLY A 32 -8.03 21.90 0.08
C GLY A 32 -9.04 21.59 -1.02
N ARG A 33 -9.16 22.42 -2.06
CA ARG A 33 -10.07 22.15 -3.18
C ARG A 33 -9.59 20.93 -3.96
N ILE A 34 -10.50 20.01 -4.22
CA ILE A 34 -10.22 18.80 -5.00
C ILE A 34 -10.01 19.18 -6.46
N LEU A 35 -8.90 18.72 -7.04
CA LEU A 35 -8.53 18.95 -8.44
C LEU A 35 -8.73 17.70 -9.31
N GLY A 36 -8.67 16.52 -8.73
CA GLY A 36 -8.86 15.27 -9.45
C GLY A 36 -8.61 14.06 -8.57
N ALA A 37 -9.12 12.90 -9.01
CA ALA A 37 -8.90 11.63 -8.35
C ALA A 37 -8.75 10.50 -9.38
N GLN A 38 -8.07 9.44 -8.96
CA GLN A 38 -7.97 8.17 -9.68
C GLN A 38 -8.19 7.04 -8.70
N ALA A 39 -8.81 5.95 -9.13
CA ALA A 39 -8.93 4.73 -8.37
C ALA A 39 -8.74 3.52 -9.28
N ILE A 40 -8.06 2.49 -8.75
CA ILE A 40 -7.80 1.23 -9.44
C ILE A 40 -8.11 0.12 -8.46
N GLY A 41 -8.77 -0.92 -8.92
CA GLY A 41 -9.14 -2.09 -8.13
C GLY A 41 -10.09 -3.00 -8.90
N ILE A 42 -10.51 -4.07 -8.26
CA ILE A 42 -11.43 -5.06 -8.85
C ILE A 42 -12.87 -4.79 -8.39
N ASP A 43 -13.05 -4.30 -7.17
CA ASP A 43 -14.36 -4.07 -6.56
C ASP A 43 -14.46 -2.69 -5.94
N GLY A 44 -15.65 -2.06 -6.05
CA GLY A 44 -16.02 -0.81 -5.40
C GLY A 44 -15.25 0.44 -5.86
N VAL A 45 -14.59 0.38 -7.02
CA VAL A 45 -13.87 1.52 -7.64
C VAL A 45 -14.85 2.58 -8.10
N ASP A 46 -15.88 2.17 -8.84
CA ASP A 46 -16.95 2.99 -9.40
C ASP A 46 -17.63 3.82 -8.31
N LYS A 47 -18.09 3.17 -7.24
CA LYS A 47 -18.72 3.84 -6.10
C LYS A 47 -17.86 4.99 -5.55
N ARG A 48 -16.56 4.77 -5.38
CA ARG A 48 -15.67 5.78 -4.77
C ARG A 48 -15.39 6.93 -5.72
N ILE A 49 -15.18 6.63 -6.98
CA ILE A 49 -14.95 7.66 -8.01
C ILE A 49 -16.20 8.51 -8.22
N ASP A 50 -17.39 7.93 -8.24
CA ASP A 50 -18.65 8.68 -8.41
C ASP A 50 -18.90 9.64 -7.24
N VAL A 51 -18.62 9.19 -5.99
CA VAL A 51 -18.71 10.08 -4.82
C VAL A 51 -17.74 11.25 -4.94
N ILE A 52 -16.45 10.98 -5.22
CA ILE A 52 -15.43 12.05 -5.35
C ILE A 52 -15.75 12.96 -6.53
N ALA A 53 -16.19 12.44 -7.66
CA ALA A 53 -16.59 13.21 -8.83
C ALA A 53 -17.76 14.16 -8.52
N THR A 54 -18.72 13.68 -7.71
CA THR A 54 -19.84 14.49 -7.23
C THR A 54 -19.36 15.67 -6.38
N VAL A 55 -18.50 15.39 -5.38
CA VAL A 55 -17.93 16.43 -4.51
C VAL A 55 -17.11 17.43 -5.33
N LEU A 56 -16.28 16.95 -6.26
CA LEU A 56 -15.49 17.79 -7.17
C LEU A 56 -16.38 18.67 -8.04
N ARG A 57 -17.47 18.11 -8.60
CA ARG A 57 -18.44 18.86 -9.41
C ARG A 57 -19.10 19.98 -8.64
N LEU A 58 -19.37 19.76 -7.36
CA LEU A 58 -19.92 20.74 -6.43
C LEU A 58 -18.87 21.73 -5.90
N LYS A 59 -17.62 21.67 -6.37
CA LYS A 59 -16.47 22.48 -5.93
C LYS A 59 -16.12 22.25 -4.46
N GLY A 60 -16.36 21.03 -3.96
CA GLY A 60 -16.03 20.62 -2.61
C GLY A 60 -14.53 20.48 -2.37
N THR A 61 -14.18 20.36 -1.12
CA THR A 61 -12.83 20.29 -0.57
C THR A 61 -12.52 18.92 -0.01
N VAL A 62 -11.30 18.71 0.43
CA VAL A 62 -10.91 17.48 1.13
C VAL A 62 -11.64 17.31 2.46
N ALA A 63 -12.01 18.43 3.13
CA ALA A 63 -12.80 18.41 4.35
C ALA A 63 -14.21 17.86 4.09
N ASP A 64 -14.84 18.21 2.98
CA ASP A 64 -16.14 17.66 2.61
C ASP A 64 -16.09 16.13 2.48
N LEU A 65 -14.96 15.53 2.02
CA LEU A 65 -14.82 14.08 1.95
C LEU A 65 -14.80 13.42 3.34
N THR A 66 -14.30 14.11 4.35
CA THR A 66 -14.21 13.56 5.72
C THR A 66 -15.56 13.58 6.44
N GLU A 67 -16.45 14.48 6.06
CA GLU A 67 -17.77 14.69 6.67
C GLU A 67 -18.89 13.87 6.01
N LEU A 68 -18.60 13.15 4.91
CA LEU A 68 -19.62 12.35 4.23
C LEU A 68 -20.07 11.18 5.10
N GLU A 69 -21.38 11.10 5.32
CA GLU A 69 -22.07 9.96 5.94
C GLU A 69 -22.38 8.90 4.87
N LEU A 70 -21.40 8.05 4.58
CA LEU A 70 -21.54 7.05 3.53
C LEU A 70 -22.14 5.75 4.07
N ALA A 71 -22.91 5.04 3.22
CA ALA A 71 -23.54 3.79 3.58
C ALA A 71 -22.50 2.74 4.00
N TYR A 72 -22.70 2.17 5.19
CA TYR A 72 -21.83 1.15 5.77
C TYR A 72 -22.61 -0.11 6.15
N ALA A 73 -22.09 -1.23 5.66
CA ALA A 73 -22.22 -2.55 6.26
C ALA A 73 -20.96 -3.35 5.85
N PRO A 74 -20.52 -4.36 6.61
CA PRO A 74 -19.27 -5.07 6.36
C PRO A 74 -19.05 -5.52 4.91
N PRO A 75 -20.04 -6.05 4.17
CA PRO A 75 -19.84 -6.46 2.78
C PRO A 75 -19.77 -5.30 1.77
N TYR A 76 -20.11 -4.06 2.14
CA TYR A 76 -20.19 -2.93 1.20
C TYR A 76 -19.11 -1.87 1.42
N SER A 77 -18.63 -1.71 2.65
CA SER A 77 -17.61 -0.71 2.98
C SER A 77 -16.94 -1.03 4.31
N SER A 78 -16.00 -0.19 4.69
CA SER A 78 -15.46 -0.09 6.06
C SER A 78 -16.18 1.01 6.82
N ALA A 79 -16.14 1.00 8.15
CA ALA A 79 -16.73 2.04 8.99
C ALA A 79 -16.25 3.45 8.63
N LYS A 80 -15.00 3.56 8.18
CA LYS A 80 -14.49 4.73 7.44
C LYS A 80 -14.30 4.29 6.00
N ASP A 81 -15.16 4.78 5.11
CA ASP A 81 -15.05 4.47 3.69
C ASP A 81 -13.71 4.96 3.13
N PRO A 82 -13.13 4.30 2.12
CA PRO A 82 -11.95 4.79 1.40
C PRO A 82 -12.01 6.27 1.01
N VAL A 83 -13.19 6.81 0.70
CA VAL A 83 -13.38 8.24 0.41
C VAL A 83 -13.11 9.10 1.64
N ASN A 84 -13.66 8.73 2.81
CA ASN A 84 -13.37 9.46 4.04
C ASN A 84 -11.88 9.33 4.41
N MET A 85 -11.30 8.15 4.25
CA MET A 85 -9.90 7.89 4.60
C MET A 85 -8.93 8.72 3.75
N ILE A 86 -9.19 8.90 2.45
CA ILE A 86 -8.32 9.71 1.61
C ILE A 86 -8.48 11.20 1.93
N GLY A 87 -9.68 11.63 2.33
CA GLY A 87 -9.95 12.96 2.88
C GLY A 87 -9.13 13.24 4.14
N PHE A 88 -9.17 12.35 5.14
CA PHE A 88 -8.38 12.47 6.37
C PHE A 88 -6.87 12.52 6.10
N ALA A 89 -6.39 11.71 5.15
CA ALA A 89 -4.97 11.75 4.79
C ALA A 89 -4.58 13.08 4.15
N ALA A 90 -5.45 13.65 3.31
CA ALA A 90 -5.24 14.96 2.69
C ALA A 90 -5.32 16.11 3.72
N GLU A 91 -6.26 16.07 4.66
CA GLU A 91 -6.34 17.05 5.75
C GLU A 91 -5.08 17.06 6.63
N ASN A 92 -4.52 15.90 6.94
CA ASN A 92 -3.25 15.81 7.68
C ASN A 92 -2.10 16.53 6.96
N ILE A 93 -2.10 16.53 5.62
CA ILE A 93 -1.11 17.27 4.81
C ILE A 93 -1.37 18.76 4.91
N LEU A 94 -2.61 19.21 4.71
CA LEU A 94 -2.99 20.63 4.79
C LEU A 94 -2.76 21.24 6.17
N ALA A 95 -3.02 20.47 7.22
CA ALA A 95 -2.76 20.85 8.61
C ALA A 95 -1.26 20.88 8.98
N GLY A 96 -0.36 20.54 8.04
CA GLY A 96 1.08 20.49 8.30
C GLY A 96 1.49 19.39 9.30
N LEU A 97 0.60 18.42 9.53
CA LEU A 97 0.90 17.31 10.42
C LEU A 97 1.89 16.31 9.80
N THR A 98 1.95 16.27 8.49
CA THR A 98 2.94 15.49 7.74
C THR A 98 3.24 16.16 6.40
N ASP A 99 4.51 16.25 6.05
CA ASP A 99 4.96 16.52 4.69
C ASP A 99 5.03 15.22 3.91
N VAL A 100 4.60 15.25 2.65
CA VAL A 100 4.64 14.08 1.79
C VAL A 100 5.47 14.32 0.54
N PHE A 101 5.91 13.22 -0.07
CA PHE A 101 6.49 13.20 -1.41
C PHE A 101 6.05 11.92 -2.13
N THR A 102 6.07 11.95 -3.46
CA THR A 102 5.81 10.76 -4.30
C THR A 102 7.11 10.09 -4.71
N TYR A 103 7.04 8.84 -5.14
CA TYR A 103 8.22 8.10 -5.60
C TYR A 103 8.94 8.81 -6.75
N GLU A 104 8.19 9.42 -7.68
CA GLU A 104 8.71 10.17 -8.82
C GLU A 104 9.56 11.38 -8.39
N GLN A 105 9.32 11.91 -7.21
CA GLN A 105 10.12 13.02 -6.65
C GLN A 105 11.40 12.53 -5.96
N LEU A 106 11.53 11.23 -5.66
CA LEU A 106 12.69 10.70 -4.95
C LEU A 106 14.04 11.04 -5.60
N PRO A 107 14.21 11.00 -6.94
CA PRO A 107 15.46 11.39 -7.59
C PRO A 107 15.83 12.87 -7.44
N SER A 108 14.88 13.75 -7.09
CA SER A 108 15.14 15.19 -6.92
C SER A 108 15.77 15.54 -5.56
N PHE A 109 15.78 14.60 -4.60
CA PHE A 109 16.39 14.82 -3.29
C PHE A 109 17.90 14.52 -3.33
N ASP A 110 18.69 15.44 -2.77
CA ASP A 110 20.13 15.22 -2.59
C ASP A 110 20.37 14.11 -1.55
N ARG A 111 20.89 12.99 -2.02
CA ARG A 111 21.18 11.81 -1.19
C ARG A 111 22.31 12.04 -0.18
N SER A 112 23.15 13.06 -0.39
CA SER A 112 24.17 13.45 0.60
C SER A 112 23.56 14.18 1.79
N GLN A 113 22.43 14.88 1.59
CA GLN A 113 21.71 15.67 2.58
C GLN A 113 20.41 15.01 3.07
N SER A 114 20.14 13.79 2.61
CA SER A 114 18.94 13.05 3.02
C SER A 114 19.25 11.59 3.38
N ILE A 115 18.38 11.00 4.19
CA ILE A 115 18.38 9.59 4.55
C ILE A 115 17.05 9.00 4.08
N LEU A 116 17.12 7.99 3.21
CA LEU A 116 15.95 7.20 2.87
C LEU A 116 15.75 6.14 3.95
N LEU A 117 14.61 6.20 4.64
CA LEU A 117 14.31 5.37 5.81
C LEU A 117 13.12 4.45 5.53
N ASP A 118 13.38 3.16 5.50
CA ASP A 118 12.35 2.12 5.45
C ASP A 118 11.92 1.76 6.88
N VAL A 119 10.66 2.00 7.20
CA VAL A 119 10.12 1.73 8.54
C VAL A 119 9.28 0.44 8.59
N ARG A 120 9.42 -0.41 7.58
CA ARG A 120 8.84 -1.76 7.56
C ARG A 120 9.67 -2.71 8.44
N THR A 121 9.14 -3.89 8.67
CA THR A 121 9.89 -4.94 9.37
C THR A 121 11.14 -5.35 8.60
N GLU A 122 12.09 -5.97 9.28
CA GLU A 122 13.32 -6.50 8.67
C GLU A 122 13.01 -7.54 7.59
N ALA A 123 12.00 -8.39 7.80
CA ALA A 123 11.56 -9.37 6.82
C ALA A 123 11.01 -8.71 5.55
N GLU A 124 10.14 -7.69 5.68
CA GLU A 124 9.65 -6.92 4.53
C GLU A 124 10.80 -6.23 3.77
N PHE A 125 11.79 -5.71 4.51
CA PHE A 125 12.97 -5.08 3.92
C PHE A 125 13.82 -6.08 3.15
N ALA A 126 14.09 -7.26 3.71
CA ALA A 126 14.85 -8.33 3.07
C ALA A 126 14.19 -8.82 1.78
N ASN A 127 12.85 -8.88 1.74
CA ASN A 127 12.06 -9.28 0.57
C ASN A 127 12.05 -8.24 -0.57
N GLY A 128 12.67 -7.09 -0.35
CA GLY A 128 12.83 -6.03 -1.36
C GLY A 128 12.59 -4.66 -0.76
N HIS A 129 13.46 -3.72 -1.11
CA HIS A 129 13.45 -2.36 -0.61
C HIS A 129 13.94 -1.38 -1.67
N LEU A 130 13.79 -0.09 -1.41
CA LEU A 130 14.32 0.94 -2.31
C LEU A 130 15.84 1.03 -2.16
N PRO A 131 16.60 1.13 -3.27
CA PRO A 131 18.06 1.16 -3.23
C PRO A 131 18.61 2.26 -2.31
N GLY A 132 19.53 1.89 -1.41
CA GLY A 132 20.18 2.78 -0.46
C GLY A 132 19.30 3.22 0.71
N ALA A 133 18.21 2.49 0.99
CA ALA A 133 17.40 2.70 2.19
C ALA A 133 18.08 2.10 3.43
N LEU A 134 17.99 2.83 4.56
CA LEU A 134 18.27 2.33 5.90
C LEU A 134 16.99 1.73 6.46
N ASN A 135 17.07 0.57 7.10
CA ASN A 135 15.90 -0.04 7.75
C ASN A 135 15.92 0.19 9.26
N ILE A 136 14.88 0.82 9.76
CA ILE A 136 14.56 0.91 11.18
C ILE A 136 13.05 0.71 11.32
N PRO A 137 12.58 -0.46 11.77
CA PRO A 137 11.15 -0.71 11.97
C PRO A 137 10.50 0.36 12.84
N VAL A 138 9.26 0.76 12.51
CA VAL A 138 8.56 1.83 13.22
C VAL A 138 8.43 1.55 14.72
N ASP A 139 8.34 0.29 15.11
CA ASP A 139 8.22 -0.14 16.51
C ASP A 139 9.52 0.10 17.30
N ASP A 140 10.67 0.00 16.64
CA ASP A 140 11.99 0.22 17.23
C ASP A 140 12.47 1.68 17.10
N LEU A 141 11.78 2.48 16.27
CA LEU A 141 12.25 3.80 15.86
C LEU A 141 12.55 4.72 17.04
N ARG A 142 11.71 4.72 18.10
CA ARG A 142 11.91 5.56 19.28
C ARG A 142 13.20 5.25 20.02
N GLN A 143 13.62 3.99 20.05
CA GLN A 143 14.83 3.53 20.73
C GLN A 143 16.08 3.77 19.87
N ARG A 144 15.91 3.85 18.55
CA ARG A 144 16.99 3.94 17.56
C ARG A 144 17.14 5.32 16.93
N LEU A 145 16.48 6.36 17.47
CA LEU A 145 16.59 7.75 16.97
C LEU A 145 18.05 8.27 16.93
N GLY A 146 18.91 7.78 17.82
CA GLY A 146 20.33 8.14 17.87
C GLY A 146 21.15 7.69 16.64
N GLU A 147 20.64 6.77 15.84
CA GLU A 147 21.27 6.32 14.58
C GLU A 147 21.04 7.30 13.43
N LEU A 148 20.09 8.23 13.58
CA LEU A 148 19.70 9.18 12.55
C LEU A 148 20.38 10.54 12.77
N ASN A 149 20.94 11.12 11.70
CA ASN A 149 21.49 12.46 11.75
C ASN A 149 20.37 13.51 11.61
N LYS A 150 20.22 14.39 12.63
CA LYS A 150 19.20 15.45 12.66
C LYS A 150 19.39 16.55 11.62
N ASP A 151 20.60 16.74 11.13
CA ASP A 151 20.89 17.75 10.10
C ASP A 151 20.38 17.32 8.72
N LYS A 152 20.14 16.02 8.54
CA LYS A 152 19.65 15.47 7.28
C LYS A 152 18.11 15.42 7.21
N LEU A 153 17.58 15.54 5.99
CA LEU A 153 16.17 15.31 5.72
C LEU A 153 15.90 13.80 5.74
N ILE A 154 14.92 13.36 6.52
CA ILE A 154 14.49 11.97 6.55
C ILE A 154 13.37 11.79 5.51
N LEU A 155 13.60 10.89 4.57
CA LEU A 155 12.63 10.45 3.57
C LEU A 155 12.08 9.08 3.99
N ALA A 156 11.04 9.10 4.81
CA ALA A 156 10.48 7.87 5.38
C ALA A 156 9.48 7.20 4.43
N TYR A 157 9.49 5.88 4.40
CA TYR A 157 8.45 5.12 3.72
C TYR A 157 8.15 3.80 4.45
N CYS A 158 6.94 3.29 4.23
CA CYS A 158 6.56 1.93 4.62
C CYS A 158 5.88 1.22 3.44
N GLN A 159 5.10 0.18 3.68
CA GLN A 159 4.43 -0.57 2.61
C GLN A 159 3.38 0.28 1.85
N VAL A 160 2.51 1.01 2.58
CA VAL A 160 1.35 1.72 1.99
C VAL A 160 1.22 3.19 2.42
N GLY A 161 2.06 3.68 3.35
CA GLY A 161 2.06 5.07 3.83
C GLY A 161 1.69 5.26 5.30
N LEU A 162 0.91 4.37 5.94
CA LEU A 162 0.42 4.54 7.31
C LEU A 162 1.55 4.48 8.37
N ARG A 163 2.38 3.43 8.36
CA ARG A 163 3.54 3.33 9.28
C ARG A 163 4.54 4.47 9.02
N GLY A 164 4.68 4.88 7.75
CA GLY A 164 5.49 6.04 7.36
C GLY A 164 4.94 7.34 7.98
N TYR A 165 3.62 7.52 7.99
CA TYR A 165 2.98 8.64 8.69
C TYR A 165 3.28 8.61 10.19
N ILE A 166 3.11 7.46 10.85
CA ILE A 166 3.41 7.31 12.29
C ILE A 166 4.88 7.63 12.56
N ALA A 167 5.79 7.10 11.75
CA ALA A 167 7.22 7.39 11.86
C ALA A 167 7.52 8.88 11.67
N SER A 168 6.89 9.53 10.69
CA SER A 168 7.08 10.97 10.47
C SER A 168 6.61 11.81 11.65
N ARG A 169 5.52 11.42 12.32
CA ARG A 169 5.07 12.08 13.55
C ARG A 169 6.05 11.90 14.71
N ILE A 170 6.57 10.69 14.88
CA ILE A 170 7.60 10.41 15.89
C ILE A 170 8.85 11.27 15.64
N LEU A 171 9.36 11.24 14.40
CA LEU A 171 10.56 11.99 14.02
C LEU A 171 10.39 13.50 14.17
N ALA A 172 9.28 14.07 13.71
CA ALA A 172 8.98 15.50 13.83
C ALA A 172 8.93 15.95 15.30
N GLN A 173 8.30 15.15 16.18
CA GLN A 173 8.26 15.43 17.63
C GLN A 173 9.64 15.43 18.29
N HIS A 174 10.62 14.73 17.71
CA HIS A 174 12.01 14.72 18.18
C HIS A 174 12.93 15.69 17.43
N GLY A 175 12.34 16.60 16.63
CA GLY A 175 13.06 17.69 15.97
C GLY A 175 13.76 17.31 14.67
N PHE A 176 13.39 16.18 14.04
CA PHE A 176 13.88 15.83 12.72
C PHE A 176 13.03 16.51 11.62
N ARG A 177 13.68 16.88 10.53
CA ARG A 177 13.00 17.22 9.27
C ARG A 177 12.63 15.92 8.56
N VAL A 178 11.38 15.71 8.26
CA VAL A 178 10.91 14.44 7.69
C VAL A 178 9.83 14.65 6.64
N LYS A 179 9.84 13.81 5.61
CA LYS A 179 8.75 13.66 4.63
C LYS A 179 8.37 12.19 4.54
N ASN A 180 7.06 11.92 4.41
CA ASN A 180 6.53 10.58 4.23
C ASN A 180 6.26 10.29 2.75
N MET A 181 6.75 9.18 2.22
CA MET A 181 6.42 8.77 0.86
C MET A 181 4.97 8.27 0.81
N THR A 182 4.10 9.08 0.21
CA THR A 182 2.70 8.70 0.04
C THR A 182 2.57 7.49 -0.90
N GLY A 183 1.69 6.54 -0.54
CA GLY A 183 1.54 5.27 -1.26
C GLY A 183 2.61 4.22 -0.96
N GLY A 184 3.72 4.61 -0.31
CA GLY A 184 4.76 3.71 0.18
C GLY A 184 5.43 2.85 -0.88
N TYR A 185 6.06 1.77 -0.43
CA TYR A 185 6.77 0.81 -1.29
C TYR A 185 5.84 0.14 -2.32
N LYS A 186 4.57 -0.07 -1.97
CA LYS A 186 3.59 -0.67 -2.89
C LYS A 186 3.43 0.15 -4.19
N THR A 187 3.32 1.47 -4.06
CA THR A 187 3.27 2.36 -5.25
C THR A 187 4.61 2.45 -5.96
N ALA A 188 5.72 2.55 -5.20
CA ALA A 188 7.06 2.66 -5.76
C ALA A 188 7.49 1.40 -6.50
N SER A 189 7.19 0.22 -5.97
CA SER A 189 7.63 -1.08 -6.53
C SER A 189 7.09 -1.37 -7.93
N VAL A 190 5.94 -0.80 -8.30
CA VAL A 190 5.37 -0.92 -9.65
C VAL A 190 6.20 -0.16 -10.68
N GLN A 191 6.93 0.88 -10.24
CA GLN A 191 7.74 1.74 -11.10
C GLN A 191 9.23 1.35 -11.10
N LEU A 192 9.63 0.39 -10.24
CA LEU A 192 11.01 -0.09 -10.24
C LEU A 192 11.29 -0.90 -11.52
N PRO A 193 12.37 -0.60 -12.28
CA PRO A 193 12.74 -1.41 -13.41
C PRO A 193 13.06 -2.84 -12.95
N ASN A 194 12.46 -3.82 -13.61
CA ASN A 194 12.79 -5.24 -13.45
C ASN A 194 12.45 -5.89 -12.10
N LYS A 195 11.24 -5.71 -11.56
CA LYS A 195 10.66 -6.81 -10.82
C LYS A 195 9.92 -7.68 -11.85
N PRO A 196 10.33 -8.95 -12.11
CA PRO A 196 9.48 -9.85 -12.86
C PRO A 196 8.14 -9.85 -12.13
N ALA A 197 7.05 -9.58 -12.87
CA ALA A 197 5.72 -9.79 -12.33
C ALA A 197 5.74 -11.24 -11.79
N ALA A 198 5.44 -11.41 -10.50
CA ALA A 198 5.25 -12.76 -9.98
C ALA A 198 4.21 -13.42 -10.91
N PRO A 199 4.50 -14.55 -11.53
CA PRO A 199 3.58 -15.18 -12.45
C PRO A 199 2.37 -15.62 -11.63
N CYS A 200 1.37 -14.78 -11.63
CA CYS A 200 0.05 -15.15 -11.15
C CYS A 200 -0.57 -16.00 -12.25
N GLY A 201 -0.14 -17.22 -12.47
CA GLY A 201 -0.56 -18.26 -13.39
C GLY A 201 -1.72 -18.00 -14.39
N ILE A 202 -1.89 -16.76 -14.79
CA ILE A 202 -2.93 -16.30 -15.72
C ILE A 202 -2.21 -15.61 -16.88
N GLU A 203 -2.14 -16.29 -18.01
CA GLU A 203 -1.80 -15.66 -19.29
C GLU A 203 -3.08 -15.27 -20.01
N ILE A 204 -3.17 -14.01 -20.41
CA ILE A 204 -4.24 -13.53 -21.28
C ILE A 204 -3.73 -13.70 -22.71
N ASP A 205 -4.33 -14.60 -23.45
CA ASP A 205 -4.12 -14.69 -24.90
C ASP A 205 -4.74 -13.43 -25.55
N THR A 206 -3.86 -12.54 -26.01
CA THR A 206 -4.26 -11.25 -26.59
C THR A 206 -4.92 -11.39 -27.95
N GLU A 207 -4.80 -12.53 -28.62
CA GLU A 207 -5.46 -12.77 -29.92
C GLU A 207 -6.90 -13.30 -29.75
N THR A 208 -7.15 -14.07 -28.70
CA THR A 208 -8.45 -14.71 -28.48
C THR A 208 -9.25 -14.14 -27.32
N GLN A 209 -8.67 -13.24 -26.51
CA GLN A 209 -9.23 -12.72 -25.24
C GLN A 209 -9.67 -13.82 -24.26
N THR A 210 -9.08 -14.99 -24.35
CA THR A 210 -9.38 -16.11 -23.45
C THR A 210 -8.34 -16.24 -22.36
N VAL A 211 -8.80 -16.53 -21.14
CA VAL A 211 -7.95 -16.78 -19.99
C VAL A 211 -7.54 -18.26 -19.99
N ARG A 212 -6.26 -18.56 -20.05
CA ARG A 212 -5.73 -19.92 -19.90
C ARG A 212 -5.01 -20.04 -18.56
N GLU A 213 -5.34 -21.09 -17.81
CA GLU A 213 -4.53 -21.50 -16.66
C GLU A 213 -3.24 -22.16 -17.16
N VAL A 214 -2.10 -21.61 -16.78
CA VAL A 214 -0.79 -22.25 -17.03
C VAL A 214 -0.62 -23.36 -16.01
N LYS A 215 -0.69 -24.62 -16.47
CA LYS A 215 -0.33 -25.75 -15.61
C LYS A 215 1.18 -25.79 -15.44
N ALA A 216 1.66 -25.58 -14.21
CA ALA A 216 3.05 -25.80 -13.87
C ALA A 216 3.43 -27.27 -14.11
N GLU A 217 4.59 -27.50 -14.71
CA GLU A 217 5.15 -28.87 -14.84
C GLU A 217 5.33 -29.48 -13.44
N GLN A 218 4.65 -30.60 -13.21
CA GLN A 218 4.72 -31.33 -11.95
C GLN A 218 6.11 -31.94 -11.76
N LYS A 219 6.96 -31.32 -10.97
CA LYS A 219 8.11 -32.00 -10.37
C LYS A 219 7.58 -32.97 -9.30
N LYS A 220 8.02 -34.25 -9.36
CA LYS A 220 7.70 -35.27 -8.35
C LYS A 220 8.12 -34.75 -6.95
N ASN A 221 7.24 -34.78 -6.00
CA ASN A 221 7.37 -34.39 -4.60
C ASN A 221 7.04 -32.93 -4.25
N TYR A 222 6.42 -32.16 -5.11
CA TYR A 222 5.92 -30.83 -4.77
C TYR A 222 4.39 -30.81 -4.81
N ARG A 223 3.78 -30.30 -3.75
CA ARG A 223 2.36 -29.98 -3.72
C ARG A 223 2.21 -28.48 -3.90
N SER A 224 1.63 -28.05 -5.00
CA SER A 224 1.45 -26.60 -5.27
C SER A 224 0.13 -26.10 -4.69
N LEU A 225 0.18 -24.98 -3.98
CA LEU A 225 -0.97 -24.29 -3.42
C LEU A 225 -1.07 -22.88 -4.00
N ASN A 226 -2.10 -22.63 -4.76
CA ASN A 226 -2.40 -21.28 -5.22
C ASN A 226 -3.24 -20.54 -4.16
N ALA A 227 -2.63 -19.53 -3.54
CA ALA A 227 -3.26 -18.64 -2.57
C ALA A 227 -3.45 -17.22 -3.14
N CYS A 228 -3.28 -17.02 -4.46
CA CYS A 228 -3.56 -15.75 -5.12
C CYS A 228 -5.03 -15.36 -4.95
N GLY A 229 -5.28 -14.06 -4.70
CA GLY A 229 -6.63 -13.52 -4.54
C GLY A 229 -7.29 -13.78 -3.19
N LEU A 230 -6.61 -14.45 -2.25
CA LEU A 230 -7.10 -14.59 -0.88
C LEU A 230 -6.58 -13.43 -0.02
N SER A 231 -7.48 -12.85 0.77
CA SER A 231 -7.10 -11.85 1.79
C SER A 231 -6.72 -12.53 3.11
N CYS A 232 -5.78 -11.95 3.86
CA CYS A 232 -5.43 -12.42 5.20
C CYS A 232 -6.69 -12.49 6.11
N PRO A 233 -6.95 -13.60 6.84
CA PRO A 233 -6.10 -14.77 7.07
C PRO A 233 -6.33 -15.95 6.09
N GLY A 234 -7.02 -15.74 4.97
CA GLY A 234 -7.38 -16.80 4.01
C GLY A 234 -6.18 -17.64 3.52
N PRO A 235 -5.05 -17.02 3.08
CA PRO A 235 -3.87 -17.75 2.69
C PRO A 235 -3.32 -18.65 3.82
N LEU A 236 -3.19 -18.10 5.03
CA LEU A 236 -2.69 -18.84 6.19
C LEU A 236 -3.56 -20.04 6.56
N MET A 237 -4.88 -19.88 6.52
CA MET A 237 -5.82 -20.97 6.79
C MET A 237 -5.70 -22.08 5.74
N LYS A 238 -5.56 -21.71 4.48
CA LYS A 238 -5.42 -22.67 3.37
C LYS A 238 -4.08 -23.41 3.41
N VAL A 239 -2.99 -22.69 3.75
CA VAL A 239 -1.67 -23.29 3.99
C VAL A 239 -1.73 -24.30 5.14
N LYS A 240 -2.30 -23.92 6.27
CA LYS A 240 -2.45 -24.80 7.43
C LYS A 240 -3.21 -26.07 7.07
N THR A 241 -4.39 -25.94 6.45
CA THR A 241 -5.18 -27.12 6.03
C THR A 241 -4.40 -28.01 5.05
N THR A 242 -3.62 -27.42 4.14
CA THR A 242 -2.82 -28.19 3.18
C THR A 242 -1.65 -28.88 3.85
N LEU A 243 -0.98 -28.23 4.82
CA LEU A 243 0.10 -28.84 5.60
C LEU A 243 -0.40 -29.98 6.49
N ASP A 244 -1.60 -29.86 7.07
CA ASP A 244 -2.22 -30.90 7.88
C ASP A 244 -2.56 -32.17 7.06
N ASP A 245 -2.67 -32.03 5.72
CA ASP A 245 -2.98 -33.11 4.76
C ASP A 245 -1.73 -33.63 4.00
N MET A 246 -0.52 -33.16 4.33
CA MET A 246 0.71 -33.52 3.63
C MET A 246 1.50 -34.61 4.37
N ASP A 247 2.21 -35.44 3.59
CA ASP A 247 3.15 -36.40 4.12
C ASP A 247 4.50 -35.74 4.48
N GLU A 248 5.27 -36.36 5.43
CA GLU A 248 6.51 -35.79 5.99
C GLU A 248 7.63 -35.50 4.95
N GLU A 249 7.53 -36.02 3.72
CA GLU A 249 8.51 -35.83 2.65
C GLU A 249 7.99 -34.96 1.50
N GLU A 250 6.78 -34.41 1.59
CA GLU A 250 6.23 -33.50 0.58
C GLU A 250 6.66 -32.06 0.80
N ILE A 251 6.98 -31.36 -0.28
CA ILE A 251 7.31 -29.93 -0.25
C ILE A 251 6.10 -29.14 -0.73
N LEU A 252 5.62 -28.20 0.10
CA LEU A 252 4.54 -27.29 -0.27
C LEU A 252 5.12 -26.07 -1.00
N GLU A 253 4.78 -25.94 -2.28
CA GLU A 253 5.04 -24.74 -3.05
C GLU A 253 3.82 -23.83 -3.02
N ILE A 254 3.96 -22.62 -2.48
CA ILE A 254 2.86 -21.68 -2.32
C ILE A 254 3.03 -20.53 -3.30
N THR A 255 2.03 -20.29 -4.12
CA THR A 255 1.94 -19.07 -4.94
C THR A 255 0.94 -18.12 -4.30
N ALA A 256 1.39 -16.96 -3.82
CA ALA A 256 0.55 -15.93 -3.25
C ALA A 256 0.84 -14.57 -3.90
N ALA A 257 -0.20 -13.77 -4.11
CA ALA A 257 -0.06 -12.41 -4.66
C ALA A 257 0.15 -11.34 -3.57
N ASP A 258 0.04 -11.71 -2.29
CA ASP A 258 0.24 -10.80 -1.16
C ASP A 258 1.74 -10.69 -0.82
N PRO A 259 2.35 -9.48 -0.87
CA PRO A 259 3.75 -9.27 -0.50
C PRO A 259 4.07 -9.57 0.98
N GLY A 260 3.06 -9.72 1.84
CA GLY A 260 3.22 -10.15 3.23
C GLY A 260 3.22 -11.68 3.41
N PHE A 261 3.11 -12.43 2.31
CA PHE A 261 3.08 -13.89 2.31
C PHE A 261 4.37 -14.45 1.69
N SER A 262 5.50 -14.18 2.30
CA SER A 262 6.77 -14.82 1.95
C SER A 262 7.32 -15.43 3.25
N ASP A 263 7.29 -16.71 3.29
CA ASP A 263 8.04 -17.76 4.03
C ASP A 263 7.16 -18.95 4.41
#